data_c8c6f0b351ea635ae49eeddfd706a1e6
#
_entry.id   c8c6f0b351ea635ae49eeddfd706a1e6
#
_cell.length_a   1.000
_cell.length_b   1.000
_cell.length_c   1.000
_cell.angle_alpha   90.00
_cell.angle_beta   90.00
_cell.angle_gamma   90.00
#
_symmetry.space_group_name_H-M   'P 1'
#
loop_
_entity.id
_entity.type
_entity.pdbx_description
1 polymer ?
#
loop_
_entity_poly.entity_id
_entity_poly.type
_entity_poly.pdbx_seq_one_letter_code
_entity_poly.pdbx_strand_id
1 'polypeptide(L)'
;MTEMIQKKRLYKRKKMQALDFDIYLKDFDYQERKDMKIQMPELFALYAKGEAEVIDIRFHEEYEAWHIGFGKHIPLNELPDRLDEIDKSKTVVTMCPHYDRAEIARLYLKLKGYNARYLTDGMLKVVDYLRGDKARDYMKTIEGKNNAGFD
;
A
#
# COMPACT_ATOMS: atom_id res chain seq x y z
N MET A 1 -36.89 -13.51 16.73
CA MET A 1 -35.71 -12.68 17.09
C MET A 1 -34.50 -12.90 16.19
N THR A 2 -34.19 -14.12 15.84
CA THR A 2 -33.05 -14.46 14.95
C THR A 2 -33.22 -13.90 13.54
N GLU A 3 -34.42 -13.93 12.96
CA GLU A 3 -34.68 -13.46 11.59
C GLU A 3 -34.55 -11.93 11.47
N MET A 4 -34.98 -11.19 12.47
CA MET A 4 -34.89 -9.72 12.50
C MET A 4 -33.45 -9.25 12.73
N ILE A 5 -32.66 -9.99 13.54
CA ILE A 5 -31.23 -9.72 13.76
C ILE A 5 -30.44 -10.04 12.49
N GLN A 6 -30.76 -11.14 11.80
CA GLN A 6 -30.14 -11.50 10.52
C GLN A 6 -30.48 -10.49 9.43
N LYS A 7 -31.75 -10.04 9.33
CA LYS A 7 -32.15 -8.98 8.38
C LYS A 7 -31.46 -7.65 8.68
N LYS A 8 -31.32 -7.28 9.96
CA LYS A 8 -30.57 -6.08 10.36
C LYS A 8 -29.09 -6.21 10.06
N ARG A 9 -28.49 -7.39 10.30
CA ARG A 9 -27.09 -7.67 9.95
C ARG A 9 -26.88 -7.66 8.44
N LEU A 10 -27.80 -8.26 7.68
CA LEU A 10 -27.75 -8.28 6.22
C LEU A 10 -27.93 -6.88 5.63
N TYR A 11 -28.87 -6.11 6.17
CA TYR A 11 -29.10 -4.71 5.78
C TYR A 11 -27.88 -3.85 6.12
N LYS A 12 -27.30 -4.04 7.31
CA LYS A 12 -26.06 -3.35 7.72
C LYS A 12 -24.88 -3.75 6.83
N ARG A 13 -24.76 -5.04 6.44
CA ARG A 13 -23.74 -5.51 5.50
C ARG A 13 -23.93 -4.91 4.10
N LYS A 14 -25.14 -4.95 3.56
CA LYS A 14 -25.47 -4.35 2.25
C LYS A 14 -25.25 -2.84 2.28
N LYS A 15 -25.66 -2.19 3.36
CA LYS A 15 -25.48 -0.77 3.56
C LYS A 15 -23.98 -0.43 3.73
N MET A 16 -23.21 -1.25 4.44
CA MET A 16 -21.76 -1.07 4.56
C MET A 16 -21.05 -1.27 3.22
N GLN A 17 -21.38 -2.31 2.43
CA GLN A 17 -20.80 -2.51 1.10
C GLN A 17 -21.18 -1.41 0.11
N ALA A 18 -22.44 -0.96 0.13
CA ALA A 18 -22.92 0.12 -0.73
C ALA A 18 -22.45 1.49 -0.27
N LEU A 19 -22.22 1.67 1.05
CA LEU A 19 -21.89 2.95 1.65
C LEU A 19 -20.39 3.13 1.89
N ASP A 20 -19.54 2.08 1.79
CA ASP A 20 -18.12 2.17 2.07
C ASP A 20 -17.48 3.28 1.23
N PHE A 21 -17.72 3.27 -0.06
CA PHE A 21 -17.18 4.31 -0.95
C PHE A 21 -17.89 5.65 -0.78
N ASP A 22 -19.20 5.64 -0.68
CA ASP A 22 -20.00 6.87 -0.47
C ASP A 22 -19.64 7.52 0.87
N ILE A 23 -19.52 6.75 1.93
CA ILE A 23 -19.11 7.24 3.25
C ILE A 23 -17.72 7.80 3.20
N TYR A 24 -16.79 7.10 2.55
CA TYR A 24 -15.42 7.57 2.38
C TYR A 24 -15.39 8.95 1.72
N LEU A 25 -16.16 9.14 0.65
CA LEU A 25 -16.21 10.42 -0.06
C LEU A 25 -16.86 11.53 0.77
N LYS A 26 -17.95 11.21 1.49
CA LYS A 26 -18.62 12.20 2.35
C LYS A 26 -17.78 12.63 3.54
N ASP A 27 -16.97 11.73 4.07
CA ASP A 27 -16.09 11.99 5.21
C ASP A 27 -14.70 12.51 4.79
N PHE A 28 -14.46 12.63 3.48
CA PHE A 28 -13.18 13.07 2.96
C PHE A 28 -12.90 14.52 3.39
N ASP A 29 -11.80 14.72 4.12
CA ASP A 29 -11.40 16.00 4.69
C ASP A 29 -9.92 16.30 4.43
N TYR A 30 -9.44 17.41 5.00
CA TYR A 30 -8.04 17.80 4.87
C TYR A 30 -7.07 16.81 5.51
N GLN A 31 -7.50 16.12 6.57
CA GLN A 31 -6.66 15.11 7.23
C GLN A 31 -6.49 13.89 6.33
N GLU A 32 -7.58 13.39 5.75
CA GLU A 32 -7.52 12.26 4.80
C GLU A 32 -6.68 12.63 3.58
N ARG A 33 -6.81 13.86 3.10
CA ARG A 33 -5.99 14.37 1.98
C ARG A 33 -4.48 14.26 2.27
N LYS A 34 -4.07 14.47 3.51
CA LYS A 34 -2.67 14.29 3.94
C LYS A 34 -2.33 12.82 4.12
N ASP A 35 -3.20 12.08 4.80
CA ASP A 35 -2.94 10.69 5.21
C ASP A 35 -2.93 9.72 4.03
N MET A 36 -3.58 10.06 2.92
CA MET A 36 -3.59 9.22 1.73
C MET A 36 -2.23 9.15 1.02
N LYS A 37 -1.32 10.06 1.32
CA LYS A 37 -0.05 10.25 0.62
C LYS A 37 1.15 9.93 1.51
N ILE A 38 2.21 9.45 0.88
CA ILE A 38 3.51 9.32 1.54
C ILE A 38 4.61 9.76 0.56
N GLN A 39 5.62 10.42 1.08
CA GLN A 39 6.80 10.80 0.32
C GLN A 39 7.95 9.85 0.59
N MET A 40 8.91 9.82 -0.33
CA MET A 40 10.06 8.90 -0.30
C MET A 40 10.83 8.88 1.02
N PRO A 41 11.18 10.02 1.66
CA PRO A 41 11.93 9.98 2.92
C PRO A 41 11.18 9.25 4.04
N GLU A 42 9.88 9.47 4.18
CA GLU A 42 9.07 8.79 5.18
C GLU A 42 8.91 7.31 4.86
N LEU A 43 8.71 6.97 3.58
CA LEU A 43 8.65 5.57 3.15
C LEU A 43 9.93 4.83 3.52
N PHE A 44 11.08 5.39 3.21
CA PHE A 44 12.37 4.78 3.51
C PHE A 44 12.57 4.56 5.01
N ALA A 45 12.16 5.54 5.83
CA ALA A 45 12.24 5.41 7.29
C ALA A 45 11.34 4.30 7.81
N LEU A 46 10.08 4.25 7.38
CA LEU A 46 9.13 3.21 7.81
C LEU A 46 9.54 1.83 7.35
N TYR A 47 9.97 1.69 6.10
CA TYR A 47 10.39 0.39 5.57
C TYR A 47 11.65 -0.13 6.28
N ALA A 48 12.62 0.73 6.55
CA ALA A 48 13.83 0.36 7.28
C ALA A 48 13.53 -0.11 8.71
N LYS A 49 12.47 0.39 9.32
CA LYS A 49 12.02 -0.05 10.68
C LYS A 49 11.15 -1.31 10.65
N GLY A 50 10.80 -1.83 9.47
CA GLY A 50 9.85 -2.93 9.34
C GLY A 50 8.40 -2.53 9.58
N GLU A 51 8.07 -1.25 9.49
CA GLU A 51 6.74 -0.70 9.76
C GLU A 51 5.91 -0.45 8.50
N ALA A 52 6.50 -0.66 7.32
CA ALA A 52 5.82 -0.50 6.04
C ALA A 52 5.87 -1.78 5.22
N GLU A 53 4.74 -2.07 4.58
CA GLU A 53 4.60 -3.07 3.53
C GLU A 53 4.56 -2.32 2.21
N VAL A 54 5.57 -2.50 1.35
CA VAL A 54 5.68 -1.76 0.09
C VAL A 54 5.23 -2.66 -1.06
N ILE A 55 4.32 -2.18 -1.89
CA ILE A 55 3.72 -2.96 -2.98
C ILE A 55 3.86 -2.23 -4.30
N ASP A 56 4.58 -2.85 -5.22
CA ASP A 56 4.64 -2.47 -6.63
C ASP A 56 3.41 -3.06 -7.32
N ILE A 57 2.52 -2.21 -7.81
CA ILE A 57 1.23 -2.63 -8.38
C ILE A 57 1.24 -2.65 -9.93
N ARG A 58 2.42 -2.54 -10.53
CA ARG A 58 2.56 -2.56 -11.98
C ARG A 58 2.29 -3.95 -12.56
N PHE A 59 2.14 -4.01 -13.89
CA PHE A 59 2.00 -5.28 -14.59
C PHE A 59 3.27 -6.13 -14.53
N HIS A 60 3.14 -7.42 -14.77
CA HIS A 60 4.27 -8.36 -14.73
C HIS A 60 5.39 -7.98 -15.70
N GLU A 61 5.05 -7.56 -16.90
CA GLU A 61 6.02 -7.16 -17.92
C GLU A 61 6.84 -5.93 -17.50
N GLU A 62 6.20 -4.98 -16.82
CA GLU A 62 6.90 -3.82 -16.28
C GLU A 62 7.87 -4.24 -15.18
N TYR A 63 7.44 -5.11 -14.29
CA TYR A 63 8.26 -5.63 -13.20
C TYR A 63 9.45 -6.42 -13.72
N GLU A 64 9.24 -7.27 -14.72
CA GLU A 64 10.32 -8.04 -15.35
C GLU A 64 11.34 -7.14 -16.04
N ALA A 65 10.90 -6.05 -16.67
CA ALA A 65 11.78 -5.11 -17.36
C ALA A 65 12.73 -4.42 -16.38
N TRP A 66 12.23 -4.01 -15.24
CA TRP A 66 13.01 -3.47 -14.13
C TRP A 66 12.13 -3.38 -12.89
N HIS A 67 12.73 -3.46 -11.72
CA HIS A 67 12.03 -3.27 -10.46
C HIS A 67 12.99 -2.82 -9.37
N ILE A 68 12.44 -2.25 -8.30
CA ILE A 68 13.19 -1.86 -7.12
C ILE A 68 13.51 -3.14 -6.32
N GLY A 69 14.70 -3.20 -5.72
CA GLY A 69 15.21 -4.39 -5.04
C GLY A 69 14.58 -4.71 -3.70
N PHE A 70 13.44 -4.11 -3.35
CA PHE A 70 12.72 -4.37 -2.11
C PHE A 70 11.22 -4.19 -2.33
N GLY A 71 10.43 -4.66 -1.37
CA GLY A 71 8.98 -4.65 -1.46
C GLY A 71 8.44 -5.91 -2.14
N LYS A 72 7.13 -5.94 -2.33
CA LYS A 72 6.41 -7.04 -2.99
C LYS A 72 5.85 -6.58 -4.31
N HIS A 73 5.68 -7.52 -5.23
CA HIS A 73 4.99 -7.28 -6.48
C HIS A 73 3.61 -7.93 -6.45
N ILE A 74 2.58 -7.11 -6.44
CA ILE A 74 1.20 -7.57 -6.58
C ILE A 74 0.53 -6.66 -7.61
N PRO A 75 0.37 -7.11 -8.86
CA PRO A 75 -0.28 -6.30 -9.89
C PRO A 75 -1.69 -5.86 -9.47
N LEU A 76 -2.08 -4.66 -9.89
CA LEU A 76 -3.38 -4.08 -9.52
C LEU A 76 -4.55 -5.01 -9.85
N ASN A 77 -4.51 -5.69 -11.00
CA ASN A 77 -5.55 -6.61 -11.42
C ASN A 77 -5.56 -7.94 -10.64
N GLU A 78 -4.49 -8.25 -9.90
CA GLU A 78 -4.42 -9.42 -9.03
C GLU A 78 -4.64 -9.09 -7.55
N LEU A 79 -4.65 -7.81 -7.21
CA LEU A 79 -4.74 -7.35 -5.84
C LEU A 79 -5.96 -7.90 -5.07
N PRO A 80 -7.17 -7.95 -5.66
CA PRO A 80 -8.33 -8.50 -4.95
C PRO A 80 -8.17 -9.96 -4.51
N ASP A 81 -7.44 -10.76 -5.27
CA ASP A 81 -7.24 -12.19 -4.99
C ASP A 81 -6.03 -12.46 -4.09
N ARG A 82 -5.25 -11.43 -3.77
CA ARG A 82 -3.98 -11.58 -3.07
C ARG A 82 -3.86 -10.70 -1.81
N LEU A 83 -4.98 -10.27 -1.25
CA LEU A 83 -5.01 -9.45 -0.03
C LEU A 83 -4.38 -10.16 1.18
N ASP A 84 -4.44 -11.47 1.22
CA ASP A 84 -3.85 -12.29 2.29
C ASP A 84 -2.32 -12.24 2.33
N GLU A 85 -1.68 -11.79 1.26
CA GLU A 85 -0.21 -11.60 1.20
C GLU A 85 0.24 -10.27 1.85
N ILE A 86 -0.69 -9.43 2.26
CA ILE A 86 -0.40 -8.08 2.78
C ILE A 86 -0.58 -8.06 4.30
N ASP A 87 0.45 -7.62 5.01
CA ASP A 87 0.41 -7.48 6.46
C ASP A 87 -0.42 -6.25 6.85
N LYS A 88 -1.62 -6.50 7.35
CA LYS A 88 -2.59 -5.46 7.73
C LYS A 88 -2.16 -4.64 8.96
N SER A 89 -1.20 -5.13 9.74
CA SER A 89 -0.69 -4.41 10.91
C SER A 89 0.28 -3.29 10.56
N LYS A 90 0.75 -3.24 9.31
CA LYS A 90 1.71 -2.25 8.84
C LYS A 90 1.05 -1.15 8.02
N THR A 91 1.77 -0.06 7.83
CA THR A 91 1.41 0.93 6.80
C THR A 91 1.69 0.32 5.44
N VAL A 92 0.66 0.20 4.61
CA VAL A 92 0.78 -0.35 3.26
C VAL A 92 1.03 0.79 2.29
N VAL A 93 2.14 0.74 1.57
CA VAL A 93 2.50 1.77 0.61
C VAL A 93 2.43 1.20 -0.79
N THR A 94 1.54 1.74 -1.62
CA THR A 94 1.42 1.38 -3.02
C THR A 94 2.29 2.29 -3.88
N MET A 95 2.91 1.72 -4.92
CA MET A 95 3.74 2.48 -5.83
C MET A 95 3.58 2.02 -7.27
N CYS A 96 3.70 2.97 -8.19
CA CYS A 96 3.80 2.77 -9.63
C CYS A 96 4.82 3.77 -10.18
N PRO A 97 5.10 3.82 -11.49
CA PRO A 97 6.11 4.75 -12.01
C PRO A 97 5.89 6.21 -11.60
N HIS A 98 4.65 6.66 -11.66
CA HIS A 98 4.24 7.99 -11.17
C HIS A 98 3.38 7.85 -9.91
N TYR A 99 2.05 7.99 -10.03
CA TYR A 99 1.14 7.89 -8.86
C TYR A 99 -0.27 7.43 -9.21
N ASP A 100 -0.68 7.54 -10.46
CA ASP A 100 -2.08 7.32 -10.90
C ASP A 100 -2.63 5.95 -10.54
N ARG A 101 -1.92 4.89 -10.91
CA ARG A 101 -2.34 3.51 -10.57
C ARG A 101 -2.17 3.20 -9.09
N ALA A 102 -1.16 3.76 -8.46
CA ALA A 102 -0.94 3.61 -7.02
C ALA A 102 -2.07 4.22 -6.20
N GLU A 103 -2.66 5.35 -6.65
CA GLU A 103 -3.85 5.93 -6.02
C GLU A 103 -5.04 5.00 -6.07
N ILE A 104 -5.27 4.32 -7.18
CA ILE A 104 -6.37 3.35 -7.34
C ILE A 104 -6.18 2.19 -6.35
N ALA A 105 -4.99 1.62 -6.30
CA ALA A 105 -4.68 0.53 -5.38
C ALA A 105 -4.83 0.98 -3.92
N ARG A 106 -4.34 2.16 -3.58
CA ARG A 106 -4.46 2.72 -2.24
C ARG A 106 -5.92 2.85 -1.81
N LEU A 107 -6.76 3.41 -2.66
CA LEU A 107 -8.18 3.59 -2.35
C LEU A 107 -8.87 2.25 -2.11
N TYR A 108 -8.61 1.28 -2.98
CA TYR A 108 -9.14 -0.08 -2.81
C TYR A 108 -8.73 -0.66 -1.45
N LEU A 109 -7.45 -0.59 -1.10
CA LEU A 109 -6.94 -1.10 0.17
C LEU A 109 -7.54 -0.37 1.37
N LYS A 110 -7.69 0.95 1.28
CA LYS A 110 -8.32 1.75 2.33
C LYS A 110 -9.76 1.29 2.59
N LEU A 111 -10.54 1.06 1.54
CA LEU A 111 -11.91 0.58 1.65
C LEU A 111 -11.98 -0.85 2.22
N LYS A 112 -10.92 -1.64 2.06
CA LYS A 112 -10.79 -2.98 2.65
C LYS A 112 -10.27 -2.97 4.08
N GLY A 113 -10.02 -1.78 4.65
CA GLY A 113 -9.62 -1.62 6.05
C GLY A 113 -8.11 -1.62 6.30
N TYR A 114 -7.30 -1.48 5.25
CA TYR A 114 -5.85 -1.35 5.38
C TYR A 114 -5.46 0.11 5.64
N ASN A 115 -4.42 0.32 6.43
CA ASN A 115 -3.79 1.63 6.55
C ASN A 115 -2.89 1.84 5.32
N ALA A 116 -3.49 2.31 4.23
CA ALA A 116 -2.82 2.40 2.93
C ALA A 116 -2.55 3.85 2.55
N ARG A 117 -1.36 4.07 1.98
CA ARG A 117 -0.89 5.35 1.46
C ARG A 117 -0.23 5.10 0.11
N TYR A 118 -0.31 6.07 -0.80
CA TYR A 118 0.38 5.93 -2.08
C TYR A 118 1.60 6.84 -2.13
N LEU A 119 2.67 6.34 -2.79
CA LEU A 119 3.91 7.07 -2.96
C LEU A 119 3.72 8.19 -4.01
N THR A 120 3.72 9.44 -3.55
CA THR A 120 3.51 10.61 -4.43
C THR A 120 4.66 10.86 -5.38
N ASP A 121 5.88 10.56 -4.93
CA ASP A 121 7.09 10.75 -5.75
C ASP A 121 7.14 9.81 -6.95
N GLY A 122 6.56 8.63 -6.82
CA GLY A 122 6.62 7.58 -7.81
C GLY A 122 7.95 6.80 -7.81
N MET A 123 7.92 5.62 -8.43
CA MET A 123 9.08 4.74 -8.49
C MET A 123 10.24 5.36 -9.25
N LEU A 124 9.96 6.21 -10.26
CA LEU A 124 11.03 6.84 -11.05
C LEU A 124 11.91 7.76 -10.20
N LYS A 125 11.33 8.47 -9.24
CA LYS A 125 12.10 9.28 -8.29
C LYS A 125 12.88 8.42 -7.29
N VAL A 126 12.31 7.29 -6.89
CA VAL A 126 13.00 6.34 -6.01
C VAL A 126 14.25 5.79 -6.70
N VAL A 127 14.13 5.33 -7.94
CA VAL A 127 15.30 4.79 -8.66
C VAL A 127 16.31 5.87 -9.01
N ASP A 128 15.85 7.10 -9.27
CA ASP A 128 16.76 8.22 -9.47
C ASP A 128 17.56 8.55 -8.19
N TYR A 129 16.94 8.45 -7.04
CA TYR A 129 17.60 8.64 -5.75
C TYR A 129 18.56 7.49 -5.41
N LEU A 130 18.14 6.24 -5.64
CA LEU A 130 18.92 5.04 -5.29
C LEU A 130 19.98 4.75 -6.35
N ARG A 131 21.04 5.55 -6.37
CA ARG A 131 22.19 5.41 -7.26
C ARG A 131 23.47 5.44 -6.44
N GLY A 132 24.47 4.66 -6.88
CA GLY A 132 25.80 4.65 -6.29
C GLY A 132 25.79 4.37 -4.79
N ASP A 133 26.42 5.25 -4.02
CA ASP A 133 26.55 5.11 -2.57
C ASP A 133 25.22 5.17 -1.82
N LYS A 134 24.25 5.94 -2.30
CA LYS A 134 22.91 5.98 -1.70
C LYS A 134 22.20 4.63 -1.80
N ALA A 135 22.29 3.97 -2.95
CA ALA A 135 21.74 2.62 -3.13
C ALA A 135 22.46 1.63 -2.23
N ARG A 136 23.81 1.65 -2.24
CA ARG A 136 24.63 0.77 -1.38
C ARG A 136 24.26 0.90 0.08
N ASP A 137 24.19 2.12 0.58
CA ASP A 137 23.97 2.38 2.01
C ASP A 137 22.55 2.04 2.44
N TYR A 138 21.55 2.36 1.62
CA TYR A 138 20.16 2.02 1.93
C TYR A 138 19.92 0.50 1.88
N MET A 139 20.46 -0.20 0.89
CA MET A 139 20.33 -1.65 0.79
C MET A 139 20.96 -2.35 2.00
N LYS A 140 22.11 -1.88 2.49
CA LYS A 140 22.70 -2.38 3.74
C LYS A 140 21.78 -2.17 4.94
N THR A 141 21.11 -1.04 5.02
CA THR A 141 20.20 -0.72 6.12
C THR A 141 19.02 -1.69 6.16
N ILE A 142 18.42 -2.01 5.02
CA ILE A 142 17.27 -2.93 4.95
C ILE A 142 17.68 -4.40 5.04
N GLU A 143 18.82 -4.80 4.48
CA GLU A 143 19.35 -6.17 4.58
C GLU A 143 19.71 -6.53 6.02
N GLY A 144 20.35 -5.63 6.76
CA GLY A 144 20.69 -5.86 8.15
C GLY A 144 19.50 -6.15 9.03
N LYS A 145 18.31 -5.65 8.68
CA LYS A 145 17.06 -5.91 9.42
C LYS A 145 16.34 -7.17 8.95
N ASN A 146 16.42 -7.50 7.65
CA ASN A 146 15.89 -8.75 7.14
C ASN A 146 16.65 -9.95 7.70
N ASN A 147 17.96 -9.83 7.89
CA ASN A 147 18.79 -10.87 8.50
C ASN A 147 18.53 -11.00 10.01
N ALA A 148 18.20 -9.91 10.71
CA ALA A 148 17.86 -9.96 12.13
C ALA A 148 16.52 -10.63 12.44
N GLY A 149 15.66 -10.83 11.43
CA GLY A 149 14.39 -11.54 11.56
C GLY A 149 14.48 -13.04 11.33
N PHE A 150 15.66 -13.58 11.00
CA PHE A 150 15.91 -14.99 10.73
C PHE A 150 16.74 -15.70 11.83
N ASP A 151 17.18 -14.95 12.81
CA ASP A 151 17.82 -15.46 14.01
C ASP A 151 16.79 -15.56 15.15
#